data_56d66debe290e661cc7b6199d920d898
#
_entry.id   56d66debe290e661cc7b6199d920d898
#
_cell.length_a   1.000
_cell.length_b   1.000
_cell.length_c   1.000
_cell.angle_alpha   90.00
_cell.angle_beta   90.00
_cell.angle_gamma   90.00
#
_symmetry.space_group_name_H-M   'P 1'
#
loop_
_entity.id
_entity.type
_entity.pdbx_description
1 polymer ?
#
loop_
_entity_poly.entity_id
_entity_poly.type
_entity_poly.pdbx_seq_one_letter_code
_entity_poly.pdbx_strand_id
1 'polypeptide(L)'
;HIYKKNGRYYLMCAEGGTLGPPTAHMAVLARSKSINGPWENSPYNPVVHTSGNDEKWWNKGHGSLIDTPDGNWYIVYHAYENGYLNLGRQTLIEPLEWTNDGWLRLKKGVACDKPIKKPIASQGQIGMLQHLSEFRVGKEWRFYREYSPNRYSVDANAITIQGKGDTPHNSSPLLFVGGCHAYELEVEIEFEGDAKAGLVLWYNN
;
A
#
# COMPACT_ATOMS: atom_id res chain seq x y z
N HIS A 1 -11.71 11.15 -5.70
CA HIS A 1 -11.53 10.89 -7.14
C HIS A 1 -12.85 11.05 -7.88
N ILE A 2 -12.81 11.59 -9.11
CA ILE A 2 -13.99 11.73 -9.97
C ILE A 2 -13.75 10.94 -11.25
N TYR A 3 -14.76 10.17 -11.64
CA TYR A 3 -14.77 9.35 -12.85
C TYR A 3 -15.97 9.72 -13.71
N LYS A 4 -15.86 9.54 -15.03
CA LYS A 4 -16.98 9.74 -15.96
C LYS A 4 -17.28 8.45 -16.70
N LYS A 5 -18.52 7.98 -16.61
CA LYS A 5 -19.01 6.76 -17.29
C LYS A 5 -20.46 6.93 -17.70
N ASN A 6 -20.79 6.58 -18.94
CA ASN A 6 -22.15 6.58 -19.47
C ASN A 6 -22.93 7.89 -19.21
N GLY A 7 -22.25 9.05 -19.42
CA GLY A 7 -22.85 10.37 -19.23
C GLY A 7 -23.05 10.81 -17.79
N ARG A 8 -22.58 10.06 -16.81
CA ARG A 8 -22.62 10.40 -15.39
C ARG A 8 -21.21 10.58 -14.83
N TYR A 9 -21.11 11.39 -13.78
CA TYR A 9 -19.93 11.52 -12.93
C TYR A 9 -20.13 10.66 -11.69
N TYR A 10 -19.04 10.03 -11.26
CA TYR A 10 -18.96 9.21 -10.06
C TYR A 10 -17.86 9.79 -9.17
N LEU A 11 -18.21 10.11 -7.93
CA LEU A 11 -17.31 10.65 -6.94
C LEU A 11 -17.02 9.57 -5.90
N MET A 12 -15.77 9.13 -5.83
CA MET A 12 -15.26 8.24 -4.79
C MET A 12 -14.60 9.07 -3.70
N CYS A 13 -15.09 8.96 -2.48
CA CYS A 13 -14.57 9.63 -1.29
C CYS A 13 -14.08 8.61 -0.27
N ALA A 14 -13.10 9.03 0.52
CA ALA A 14 -12.72 8.37 1.76
C ALA A 14 -13.45 9.04 2.92
N GLU A 15 -14.02 8.25 3.79
CA GLU A 15 -14.64 8.71 5.04
C GLU A 15 -13.96 8.05 6.24
N GLY A 16 -13.95 8.75 7.38
CA GLY A 16 -13.26 8.34 8.59
C GLY A 16 -11.73 8.38 8.44
N GLY A 17 -11.03 7.78 9.37
CA GLY A 17 -9.57 7.84 9.43
C GLY A 17 -8.93 6.52 9.84
N THR A 18 -7.66 6.36 9.47
CA THR A 18 -6.87 5.15 9.72
C THR A 18 -6.27 5.10 11.14
N LEU A 19 -6.36 6.17 11.92
CA LEU A 19 -5.89 6.23 13.31
C LEU A 19 -7.01 5.92 14.32
N GLY A 20 -8.22 5.70 13.84
CA GLY A 20 -9.37 5.34 14.67
C GLY A 20 -9.49 3.83 14.90
N PRO A 21 -10.62 3.38 15.44
CA PRO A 21 -10.91 1.96 15.59
C PRO A 21 -10.85 1.24 14.23
N PRO A 22 -10.68 -0.10 14.22
CA PRO A 22 -10.57 -0.88 12.98
C PRO A 22 -11.66 -0.64 11.94
N THR A 23 -12.85 -0.24 12.39
CA THR A 23 -14.05 -0.01 11.57
C THR A 23 -14.22 1.45 11.12
N ALA A 24 -13.29 2.36 11.46
CA ALA A 24 -13.51 3.80 11.29
C ALA A 24 -13.37 4.29 9.84
N HIS A 25 -12.62 3.59 9.00
CA HIS A 25 -12.30 4.04 7.64
C HIS A 25 -13.11 3.30 6.58
N MET A 26 -13.53 4.03 5.54
CA MET A 26 -14.31 3.45 4.47
C MET A 26 -14.13 4.22 3.15
N ALA A 27 -14.54 3.60 2.04
CA ALA A 27 -14.70 4.27 0.76
C ALA A 27 -16.18 4.30 0.37
N VAL A 28 -16.65 5.47 -0.01
CA VAL A 28 -18.05 5.71 -0.39
C VAL A 28 -18.15 6.29 -1.79
N LEU A 29 -19.26 6.06 -2.46
CA LEU A 29 -19.52 6.47 -3.84
C LEU A 29 -20.76 7.33 -3.92
N ALA A 30 -20.66 8.42 -4.69
CA ALA A 30 -21.80 9.23 -5.11
C ALA A 30 -21.78 9.39 -6.63
N ARG A 31 -22.91 9.76 -7.24
CA ARG A 31 -22.99 10.07 -8.67
C ARG A 31 -23.78 11.33 -8.97
N SER A 32 -23.53 11.92 -10.14
CA SER A 32 -24.31 13.06 -10.63
C SER A 32 -24.34 13.06 -12.16
N LYS A 33 -25.33 13.76 -12.74
CA LYS A 33 -25.35 14.10 -14.18
C LYS A 33 -24.46 15.30 -14.52
N SER A 34 -24.14 16.13 -13.52
CA SER A 34 -23.28 17.30 -13.65
C SER A 34 -22.13 17.23 -12.65
N ILE A 35 -20.96 17.74 -13.04
CA ILE A 35 -19.79 17.80 -12.13
C ILE A 35 -20.05 18.71 -10.91
N ASN A 36 -20.96 19.65 -11.05
CA ASN A 36 -21.34 20.56 -9.98
C ASN A 36 -22.49 20.02 -9.11
N GLY A 37 -22.93 18.79 -9.38
CA GLY A 37 -24.07 18.19 -8.67
C GLY A 37 -25.44 18.52 -9.29
N PRO A 38 -26.53 18.25 -8.60
CA PRO A 38 -26.56 17.62 -7.26
C PRO A 38 -26.03 16.18 -7.29
N TRP A 39 -25.40 15.77 -6.19
CA TRP A 39 -24.83 14.44 -6.03
C TRP A 39 -25.81 13.53 -5.29
N GLU A 40 -25.97 12.31 -5.79
CA GLU A 40 -26.79 11.24 -5.21
C GLU A 40 -25.83 10.21 -4.60
N ASN A 41 -26.02 9.89 -3.32
CA ASN A 41 -25.23 8.85 -2.65
C ASN A 41 -25.63 7.46 -3.13
N SER A 42 -24.65 6.58 -3.26
CA SER A 42 -24.90 5.18 -3.60
C SER A 42 -25.71 4.48 -2.49
N PRO A 43 -26.79 3.76 -2.83
CA PRO A 43 -27.49 2.92 -1.86
C PRO A 43 -26.67 1.68 -1.44
N TYR A 44 -25.52 1.47 -2.08
CA TYR A 44 -24.60 0.37 -1.79
C TYR A 44 -23.38 0.82 -0.97
N ASN A 45 -23.40 2.04 -0.43
CA ASN A 45 -22.36 2.53 0.46
C ASN A 45 -22.39 1.82 1.83
N PRO A 46 -21.23 1.63 2.44
CA PRO A 46 -19.88 1.86 1.90
C PRO A 46 -19.48 0.81 0.87
N VAL A 47 -18.70 1.21 -0.15
CA VAL A 47 -18.18 0.28 -1.17
C VAL A 47 -17.20 -0.71 -0.55
N VAL A 48 -16.29 -0.23 0.29
CA VAL A 48 -15.41 -1.06 1.13
C VAL A 48 -15.33 -0.46 2.52
N HIS A 49 -15.36 -1.31 3.54
CA HIS A 49 -15.15 -0.96 4.94
C HIS A 49 -14.81 -2.22 5.75
N THR A 50 -14.41 -2.05 6.98
CA THR A 50 -14.25 -3.12 7.96
C THR A 50 -15.47 -3.13 8.86
N SER A 51 -16.19 -4.25 8.92
CA SER A 51 -17.43 -4.39 9.68
C SER A 51 -17.22 -4.82 11.14
N GLY A 52 -16.11 -5.53 11.41
CA GLY A 52 -15.82 -6.06 12.73
C GLY A 52 -14.32 -6.14 13.03
N ASN A 53 -13.99 -6.21 14.33
CA ASN A 53 -12.61 -6.27 14.79
C ASN A 53 -11.94 -7.63 14.57
N ASP A 54 -12.69 -8.64 14.21
CA ASP A 54 -12.26 -10.00 13.88
C ASP A 54 -11.89 -10.17 12.41
N GLU A 55 -12.17 -9.17 11.56
CA GLU A 55 -11.77 -9.21 10.17
C GLU A 55 -10.24 -9.18 10.00
N LYS A 56 -9.77 -9.84 8.93
CA LYS A 56 -8.36 -9.86 8.56
C LYS A 56 -7.82 -8.46 8.23
N TRP A 57 -8.64 -7.62 7.59
CA TRP A 57 -8.23 -6.31 7.10
C TRP A 57 -8.97 -5.19 7.81
N TRP A 58 -8.22 -4.32 8.47
CA TRP A 58 -8.72 -3.20 9.25
C TRP A 58 -8.59 -1.86 8.52
N ASN A 59 -9.50 -0.95 8.79
CA ASN A 59 -9.50 0.41 8.22
C ASN A 59 -9.43 0.40 6.69
N LYS A 60 -10.23 -0.44 6.04
CA LYS A 60 -10.37 -0.50 4.59
C LYS A 60 -10.91 0.82 4.07
N GLY A 61 -10.18 1.50 3.18
CA GLY A 61 -10.65 2.77 2.63
C GLY A 61 -9.67 3.41 1.65
N HIS A 62 -9.90 4.70 1.37
CA HIS A 62 -9.12 5.49 0.44
C HIS A 62 -9.07 4.86 -0.96
N GLY A 63 -10.26 4.47 -1.46
CA GLY A 63 -10.38 3.70 -2.69
C GLY A 63 -10.17 4.51 -3.97
N SER A 64 -9.63 3.85 -4.98
CA SER A 64 -9.57 4.33 -6.36
C SER A 64 -10.18 3.29 -7.28
N LEU A 65 -11.00 3.73 -8.24
CA LEU A 65 -11.59 2.84 -9.24
C LEU A 65 -10.62 2.68 -10.42
N ILE A 66 -10.50 1.47 -10.90
CA ILE A 66 -9.78 1.15 -12.13
C ILE A 66 -10.62 0.21 -13.00
N ASP A 67 -10.45 0.31 -14.30
CA ASP A 67 -11.00 -0.64 -15.25
C ASP A 67 -9.89 -1.28 -16.08
N THR A 68 -10.17 -2.46 -16.59
CA THR A 68 -9.26 -3.22 -17.43
C THR A 68 -9.71 -3.15 -18.89
N PRO A 69 -8.83 -3.42 -19.88
CA PRO A 69 -9.17 -3.38 -21.29
C PRO A 69 -10.33 -4.31 -21.67
N ASP A 70 -10.55 -5.39 -20.93
CA ASP A 70 -11.69 -6.31 -21.08
C ASP A 70 -12.98 -5.84 -20.38
N GLY A 71 -12.98 -4.62 -19.83
CA GLY A 71 -14.16 -3.96 -19.27
C GLY A 71 -14.51 -4.34 -17.83
N ASN A 72 -13.67 -5.13 -17.16
CA ASN A 72 -13.85 -5.41 -15.74
C ASN A 72 -13.46 -4.21 -14.88
N TRP A 73 -14.13 -4.03 -13.75
CA TRP A 73 -13.89 -2.95 -12.81
C TRP A 73 -13.39 -3.46 -11.48
N TYR A 74 -12.52 -2.69 -10.86
CA TYR A 74 -11.91 -2.99 -9.57
C TYR A 74 -11.82 -1.72 -8.71
N ILE A 75 -11.78 -1.92 -7.40
CA ILE A 75 -11.35 -0.89 -6.46
C ILE A 75 -9.98 -1.27 -5.91
N VAL A 76 -9.05 -0.33 -5.96
CA VAL A 76 -7.76 -0.42 -5.27
C VAL A 76 -7.85 0.46 -4.04
N TYR A 77 -7.52 -0.08 -2.88
CA TYR A 77 -7.64 0.60 -1.61
C TYR A 77 -6.56 0.13 -0.64
N HIS A 78 -6.45 0.75 0.52
CA HIS A 78 -5.52 0.29 1.54
C HIS A 78 -6.25 -0.25 2.78
N ALA A 79 -5.54 -1.10 3.53
CA ALA A 79 -5.94 -1.59 4.84
C ALA A 79 -4.72 -2.00 5.66
N TYR A 80 -4.89 -2.10 6.97
CA TYR A 80 -3.94 -2.76 7.85
C TYR A 80 -4.30 -4.24 7.97
N GLU A 81 -3.29 -5.10 8.04
CA GLU A 81 -3.52 -6.49 8.39
C GLU A 81 -3.64 -6.64 9.90
N ASN A 82 -4.74 -7.25 10.36
CA ASN A 82 -4.99 -7.55 11.77
C ASN A 82 -3.87 -8.44 12.32
N GLY A 83 -3.29 -8.05 13.46
CA GLY A 83 -2.13 -8.72 14.06
C GLY A 83 -0.77 -8.29 13.48
N TYR A 84 -0.73 -7.53 12.38
CA TYR A 84 0.50 -7.12 11.69
C TYR A 84 0.53 -5.63 11.35
N LEU A 85 0.05 -4.79 12.26
CA LEU A 85 -0.01 -3.33 12.06
C LEU A 85 1.36 -2.70 11.77
N ASN A 86 2.44 -3.32 12.24
CA ASN A 86 3.82 -2.92 11.99
C ASN A 86 4.24 -3.03 10.51
N LEU A 87 3.54 -3.84 9.71
CA LEU A 87 3.76 -3.88 8.25
C LEU A 87 3.17 -2.66 7.52
N GLY A 88 2.46 -1.79 8.26
CA GLY A 88 1.81 -0.62 7.70
C GLY A 88 0.60 -0.96 6.85
N ARG A 89 0.13 0.04 6.08
CA ARG A 89 -1.02 -0.12 5.20
C ARG A 89 -0.63 -0.91 3.96
N GLN A 90 -1.33 -2.01 3.73
CA GLN A 90 -1.18 -2.85 2.55
C GLN A 90 -2.12 -2.36 1.45
N THR A 91 -1.70 -2.50 0.19
CA THR A 91 -2.54 -2.20 -0.97
C THR A 91 -3.33 -3.44 -1.36
N LEU A 92 -4.64 -3.30 -1.41
CA LEU A 92 -5.58 -4.36 -1.76
C LEU A 92 -6.33 -4.02 -3.04
N ILE A 93 -6.82 -5.04 -3.73
CA ILE A 93 -7.65 -4.90 -4.92
C ILE A 93 -8.84 -5.86 -4.84
N GLU A 94 -10.04 -5.34 -5.14
CA GLU A 94 -11.27 -6.12 -5.16
C GLU A 94 -12.05 -5.90 -6.45
N PRO A 95 -12.67 -6.94 -7.02
CA PRO A 95 -13.51 -6.79 -8.19
C PRO A 95 -14.83 -6.09 -7.85
N LEU A 96 -15.23 -5.23 -8.75
CA LEU A 96 -16.51 -4.53 -8.71
C LEU A 96 -17.45 -5.05 -9.80
N GLU A 97 -18.74 -4.87 -9.60
CA GLU A 97 -19.78 -5.09 -10.61
C GLU A 97 -20.67 -3.86 -10.76
N TRP A 98 -21.09 -3.60 -11.99
CA TRP A 98 -22.14 -2.64 -12.28
C TRP A 98 -23.51 -3.25 -11.98
N THR A 99 -24.30 -2.53 -11.22
CA THR A 99 -25.70 -2.90 -10.95
C THR A 99 -26.61 -2.46 -12.10
N ASN A 100 -27.79 -3.02 -12.22
CA ASN A 100 -28.76 -2.66 -13.27
C ASN A 100 -29.21 -1.19 -13.19
N ASP A 101 -29.19 -0.59 -12.00
CA ASP A 101 -29.50 0.82 -11.74
C ASP A 101 -28.28 1.75 -11.91
N GLY A 102 -27.15 1.21 -12.39
CA GLY A 102 -25.97 1.98 -12.78
C GLY A 102 -25.09 2.43 -11.63
N TRP A 103 -24.96 1.63 -10.60
CA TRP A 103 -23.99 1.81 -9.52
C TRP A 103 -22.87 0.77 -9.57
N LEU A 104 -21.74 1.10 -8.99
CA LEU A 104 -20.67 0.15 -8.70
C LEU A 104 -20.79 -0.32 -7.24
N ARG A 105 -20.58 -1.61 -7.04
CA ARG A 105 -20.46 -2.24 -5.73
C ARG A 105 -19.46 -3.39 -5.79
N LEU A 106 -19.03 -3.88 -4.64
CA LEU A 106 -18.25 -5.14 -4.58
C LEU A 106 -19.01 -6.26 -5.28
N LYS A 107 -18.28 -7.04 -6.07
CA LYS A 107 -18.85 -8.18 -6.76
C LYS A 107 -19.36 -9.22 -5.75
N LYS A 108 -20.60 -9.68 -5.93
CA LYS A 108 -21.20 -10.68 -5.04
C LYS A 108 -20.38 -11.97 -4.99
N GLY A 109 -20.25 -12.52 -3.78
CA GLY A 109 -19.56 -13.81 -3.57
C GLY A 109 -18.03 -13.70 -3.52
N VAL A 110 -17.46 -12.50 -3.58
CA VAL A 110 -16.04 -12.27 -3.36
C VAL A 110 -15.82 -11.97 -1.88
N ALA A 111 -14.92 -12.73 -1.26
CA ALA A 111 -14.51 -12.49 0.12
C ALA A 111 -13.20 -11.67 0.13
N CYS A 112 -13.23 -10.50 0.79
CA CYS A 112 -12.10 -9.56 0.84
C CYS A 112 -10.87 -10.08 1.60
N ASP A 113 -10.94 -11.25 2.18
CA ASP A 113 -9.85 -11.92 2.91
C ASP A 113 -9.13 -12.99 2.07
N LYS A 114 -9.59 -13.25 0.86
CA LYS A 114 -9.05 -14.29 -0.04
C LYS A 114 -8.39 -13.70 -1.28
N PRO A 115 -7.30 -14.34 -1.75
CA PRO A 115 -6.70 -13.96 -3.02
C PRO A 115 -7.69 -14.06 -4.18
N ILE A 116 -7.65 -13.07 -5.07
CA ILE A 116 -8.39 -13.10 -6.33
C ILE A 116 -7.47 -13.46 -7.50
N LYS A 117 -8.05 -13.91 -8.61
CA LYS A 117 -7.30 -14.07 -9.86
C LYS A 117 -6.77 -12.71 -10.30
N LYS A 118 -5.51 -12.66 -10.73
CA LYS A 118 -4.92 -11.42 -11.27
C LYS A 118 -5.82 -10.84 -12.37
N PRO A 119 -6.12 -9.54 -12.31
CA PRO A 119 -6.97 -8.88 -13.31
C PRO A 119 -6.43 -8.97 -14.73
N ILE A 120 -5.11 -8.89 -14.87
CA ILE A 120 -4.41 -8.99 -16.17
C ILE A 120 -3.25 -9.97 -15.99
N ALA A 121 -3.05 -10.85 -16.96
CA ALA A 121 -1.87 -11.72 -16.98
C ALA A 121 -0.61 -10.85 -17.10
N SER A 122 0.24 -10.85 -16.08
CA SER A 122 1.55 -10.21 -16.14
C SER A 122 2.64 -11.23 -16.37
N GLN A 123 3.58 -10.93 -17.25
CA GLN A 123 4.83 -11.66 -17.35
C GLN A 123 5.76 -11.16 -16.25
N GLY A 124 6.11 -12.03 -15.32
CA GLY A 124 7.02 -11.74 -14.22
C GLY A 124 6.36 -11.65 -12.85
N GLN A 125 7.05 -12.17 -11.86
CA GLN A 125 6.77 -11.95 -10.45
C GLN A 125 7.72 -10.87 -9.96
N ILE A 126 7.18 -9.81 -9.38
CA ILE A 126 7.98 -8.91 -8.56
C ILE A 126 8.01 -9.56 -7.17
N GLY A 127 8.97 -10.44 -6.95
CA GLY A 127 9.26 -10.94 -5.62
C GLY A 127 10.00 -9.87 -4.83
N MET A 128 9.48 -9.42 -3.71
CA MET A 128 10.16 -8.45 -2.84
C MET A 128 11.49 -9.00 -2.29
N LEU A 129 11.70 -10.30 -2.27
CA LEU A 129 12.84 -10.95 -1.63
C LEU A 129 13.90 -11.50 -2.58
N GLN A 130 13.65 -11.54 -3.89
CA GLN A 130 14.61 -12.08 -4.85
C GLN A 130 15.85 -11.18 -5.07
N HIS A 131 15.83 -9.95 -4.56
CA HIS A 131 16.87 -8.96 -4.81
C HIS A 131 17.89 -8.81 -3.67
N LEU A 132 17.70 -9.46 -2.55
CA LEU A 132 18.63 -9.38 -1.41
C LEU A 132 19.91 -10.19 -1.65
N SER A 133 19.91 -11.16 -2.56
CA SER A 133 21.12 -11.92 -2.95
C SER A 133 21.97 -11.23 -4.01
N GLU A 134 21.43 -10.20 -4.65
CA GLU A 134 22.16 -9.35 -5.57
C GLU A 134 22.15 -7.95 -4.98
N PHE A 135 23.25 -7.46 -4.42
CA PHE A 135 23.37 -6.13 -3.85
C PHE A 135 22.92 -5.03 -4.82
N ARG A 136 21.61 -4.92 -5.00
CA ARG A 136 20.97 -3.87 -5.78
C ARG A 136 20.13 -3.04 -4.86
N VAL A 137 20.46 -1.77 -4.73
CA VAL A 137 19.57 -0.81 -4.08
C VAL A 137 18.39 -0.54 -5.02
N GLY A 138 17.33 -1.33 -4.87
CA GLY A 138 16.09 -1.20 -5.62
C GLY A 138 15.14 -0.17 -5.01
N LYS A 139 13.89 -0.18 -5.48
CA LYS A 139 12.85 0.75 -5.01
C LYS A 139 12.41 0.51 -3.56
N GLU A 140 12.69 -0.66 -3.02
CA GLU A 140 12.44 -1.08 -1.64
C GLU A 140 13.38 -0.43 -0.63
N TRP A 141 14.51 0.11 -1.07
CA TRP A 141 15.49 0.77 -0.24
C TRP A 141 15.29 2.29 -0.22
N ARG A 142 15.42 2.91 0.94
CA ARG A 142 15.34 4.35 1.12
C ARG A 142 16.25 4.83 2.22
N PHE A 143 16.87 5.99 2.00
CA PHE A 143 17.47 6.72 3.10
C PHE A 143 16.38 7.42 3.92
N TYR A 144 16.51 7.35 5.24
CA TYR A 144 15.62 8.06 6.13
C TYR A 144 15.81 9.58 5.99
N ARG A 145 14.74 10.30 5.67
CA ARG A 145 14.65 11.76 5.49
C ARG A 145 15.49 12.34 4.36
N GLU A 146 16.72 11.92 4.16
CA GLU A 146 17.63 12.57 3.23
C GLU A 146 18.25 11.56 2.27
N TYR A 147 18.04 11.80 1.00
CA TYR A 147 18.73 11.07 -0.05
C TYR A 147 20.03 11.78 -0.38
N SER A 148 21.14 11.14 -0.13
CA SER A 148 22.48 11.66 -0.42
C SER A 148 23.27 10.64 -1.25
N PRO A 149 23.20 10.70 -2.58
CA PRO A 149 23.81 9.70 -3.45
C PRO A 149 25.33 9.62 -3.29
N ASN A 150 25.98 10.71 -2.85
CA ASN A 150 27.42 10.76 -2.64
C ASN A 150 27.88 10.03 -1.37
N ARG A 151 26.95 9.61 -0.51
CA ARG A 151 27.25 8.89 0.74
C ARG A 151 27.33 7.39 0.58
N TYR A 152 26.89 6.86 -0.55
CA TYR A 152 26.91 5.41 -0.74
C TYR A 152 27.39 5.03 -2.14
N SER A 153 27.98 3.87 -2.20
CA SER A 153 28.27 3.17 -3.45
C SER A 153 27.85 1.72 -3.34
N VAL A 154 27.52 1.13 -4.46
CA VAL A 154 27.10 -0.27 -4.56
C VAL A 154 27.97 -0.94 -5.60
N ASP A 155 28.61 -2.02 -5.23
CA ASP A 155 29.28 -2.91 -6.14
C ASP A 155 28.64 -4.32 -6.12
N ALA A 156 29.27 -5.29 -6.77
CA ALA A 156 28.71 -6.64 -6.88
C ALA A 156 28.58 -7.37 -5.52
N ASN A 157 29.32 -6.95 -4.50
CA ASN A 157 29.48 -7.70 -3.26
C ASN A 157 29.15 -6.89 -2.00
N ALA A 158 29.07 -5.56 -2.09
CA ALA A 158 28.94 -4.72 -0.93
C ALA A 158 28.16 -3.42 -1.19
N ILE A 159 27.58 -2.88 -0.14
CA ILE A 159 27.10 -1.51 -0.06
C ILE A 159 28.02 -0.76 0.90
N THR A 160 28.74 0.23 0.39
CA THR A 160 29.55 1.12 1.22
C THR A 160 28.78 2.36 1.55
N ILE A 161 28.66 2.71 2.83
CA ILE A 161 27.94 3.88 3.30
C ILE A 161 28.86 4.77 4.12
N GLN A 162 29.02 6.01 3.74
CA GLN A 162 29.71 7.01 4.56
C GLN A 162 28.81 7.38 5.74
N GLY A 163 29.29 7.13 6.95
CA GLY A 163 28.60 7.45 8.19
C GLY A 163 28.33 8.94 8.36
N LYS A 164 27.26 9.26 9.07
CA LYS A 164 26.95 10.64 9.51
C LYS A 164 26.08 10.59 10.78
N GLY A 165 26.13 11.68 11.53
CA GLY A 165 25.35 11.81 12.76
C GLY A 165 25.85 10.90 13.89
N ASP A 166 25.18 10.98 15.01
CA ASP A 166 25.54 10.29 16.27
C ASP A 166 24.41 9.43 16.82
N THR A 167 23.22 9.50 16.21
CA THR A 167 22.04 8.71 16.57
C THR A 167 21.39 8.16 15.30
N PRO A 168 20.62 7.06 15.38
CA PRO A 168 19.87 6.55 14.23
C PRO A 168 18.98 7.63 13.57
N HIS A 169 18.43 8.56 14.35
CA HIS A 169 17.55 9.62 13.87
C HIS A 169 18.24 10.63 12.96
N ASN A 170 19.50 10.99 13.24
CA ASN A 170 20.27 11.98 12.46
C ASN A 170 21.33 11.38 11.54
N SER A 171 21.46 10.05 11.56
CA SER A 171 22.43 9.33 10.72
C SER A 171 21.92 9.08 9.29
N SER A 172 20.66 9.38 9.00
CA SER A 172 20.00 9.03 7.73
C SER A 172 20.30 7.58 7.31
N PRO A 173 19.86 6.59 8.13
CA PRO A 173 20.12 5.19 7.86
C PRO A 173 19.50 4.76 6.53
N LEU A 174 20.11 3.78 5.89
CA LEU A 174 19.50 3.09 4.76
C LEU A 174 18.47 2.11 5.28
N LEU A 175 17.22 2.32 4.91
CA LEU A 175 16.08 1.53 5.34
C LEU A 175 15.61 0.60 4.22
N PHE A 176 15.17 -0.57 4.63
CA PHE A 176 14.50 -1.55 3.80
C PHE A 176 13.11 -1.85 4.37
N VAL A 177 12.12 -1.98 3.50
CA VAL A 177 10.74 -2.28 3.93
C VAL A 177 10.57 -3.78 4.06
N GLY A 178 10.44 -4.27 5.30
CA GLY A 178 10.02 -5.65 5.56
C GLY A 178 8.54 -5.82 5.23
N GLY A 179 8.24 -6.64 4.22
CA GLY A 179 6.87 -6.91 3.76
C GLY A 179 6.32 -8.28 4.12
N CYS A 180 7.05 -9.06 4.92
CA CYS A 180 6.68 -10.41 5.32
C CYS A 180 6.34 -10.47 6.81
N HIS A 181 5.47 -11.42 7.19
CA HIS A 181 5.11 -11.67 8.60
C HIS A 181 6.30 -12.16 9.43
N ALA A 182 7.22 -12.86 8.81
CA ALA A 182 8.46 -13.31 9.41
C ALA A 182 9.58 -13.24 8.37
N TYR A 183 10.77 -12.86 8.82
CA TYR A 183 11.97 -12.85 7.99
C TYR A 183 13.20 -13.06 8.87
N GLU A 184 14.25 -13.50 8.25
CA GLU A 184 15.60 -13.58 8.79
C GLU A 184 16.48 -12.65 7.97
N LEU A 185 17.33 -11.87 8.61
CA LEU A 185 18.27 -10.96 7.98
C LEU A 185 19.65 -11.20 8.56
N GLU A 186 20.57 -11.59 7.72
CA GLU A 186 21.98 -11.73 8.03
C GLU A 186 22.78 -10.67 7.25
N VAL A 187 23.68 -10.01 7.93
CA VAL A 187 24.53 -8.95 7.36
C VAL A 187 25.94 -9.07 7.93
N GLU A 188 26.91 -9.12 7.06
CA GLU A 188 28.32 -8.94 7.39
C GLU A 188 28.66 -7.46 7.32
N ILE A 189 29.25 -6.90 8.38
CA ILE A 189 29.55 -5.48 8.50
C ILE A 189 31.03 -5.27 8.74
N GLU A 190 31.66 -4.53 7.85
CA GLU A 190 32.99 -3.97 8.04
C GLU A 190 32.88 -2.45 8.23
N PHE A 191 33.64 -1.88 9.15
CA PHE A 191 33.65 -0.43 9.33
C PHE A 191 35.03 0.09 9.71
N GLU A 192 35.28 1.33 9.38
CA GLU A 192 36.54 2.04 9.64
C GLU A 192 36.30 3.22 10.60
N GLY A 193 37.32 3.54 11.40
CA GLY A 193 37.26 4.68 12.35
C GLY A 193 36.43 4.41 13.58
N ASP A 194 35.94 5.49 14.22
CA ASP A 194 35.17 5.45 15.45
C ASP A 194 33.65 5.31 15.22
N ALA A 195 33.24 4.92 14.00
CA ALA A 195 31.84 4.77 13.65
C ALA A 195 31.18 3.63 14.44
N LYS A 196 29.89 3.78 14.68
CA LYS A 196 29.03 2.68 15.13
C LYS A 196 28.24 2.18 13.94
N ALA A 197 28.28 0.87 13.70
CA ALA A 197 27.54 0.23 12.63
C ALA A 197 26.71 -0.94 13.16
N GLY A 198 25.59 -1.22 12.52
CA GLY A 198 24.71 -2.33 12.94
C GLY A 198 23.37 -2.28 12.25
N LEU A 199 22.51 -3.21 12.62
CA LEU A 199 21.10 -3.27 12.18
C LEU A 199 20.20 -2.60 13.21
N VAL A 200 19.16 -1.93 12.73
CA VAL A 200 18.15 -1.30 13.54
C VAL A 200 16.77 -1.67 13.04
N LEU A 201 15.88 -2.06 13.93
CA LEU A 201 14.46 -2.14 13.65
C LEU A 201 13.87 -0.73 13.78
N TRP A 202 13.40 -0.19 12.66
CA TRP A 202 12.86 1.16 12.61
C TRP A 202 11.35 1.10 12.49
N TYR A 203 10.64 1.56 13.50
CA TYR A 203 9.18 1.60 13.52
C TYR A 203 8.64 3.03 13.41
N ASN A 204 9.11 3.93 14.28
CA ASN A 204 8.80 5.36 14.26
C ASN A 204 9.92 6.18 14.92
N ASN A 205 9.76 7.47 14.93
CA ASN A 205 10.69 8.40 15.60
C ASN A 205 10.52 8.36 17.11
#